data_eb47a63b7a26e7f00141f5ccfc39e371
#
_entry.id   eb47a63b7a26e7f00141f5ccfc39e371
#
_cell.length_a   1.000
_cell.length_b   1.000
_cell.length_c   1.000
_cell.angle_alpha   90.00
_cell.angle_beta   90.00
_cell.angle_gamma   90.00
#
_symmetry.space_group_name_H-M   'P 1'
#
loop_
_entity.id
_entity.type
_entity.pdbx_description
1 polymer ?
#
loop_
_entity_poly.entity_id
_entity_poly.type
_entity_poly.pdbx_seq_one_letter_code
_entity_poly.pdbx_strand_id
1 'polypeptide(L)'
;DSMAECKYELKKIIKLGIPFLLASMCSTLILNIDKQFVSILFEPSVYGMYAFAYSLLTLVTLCTSAISVVLYPTLKMVSKENISDNFDMIASLILIFVFFMMLVYYPLTLFVNWFLPKYANSLNIFRIVFPGLAFTSIISVVYQNFYKLLDKNDLFLKQNILILILSIIANFVAYTIFKTPSAISYASIVVLFIYYNISESYFRNNFHIKWKKNIIYIIFLVIGFYTITKIPNIYFSMITYFLYFIVVTKFIMPEEVSSLKRIIERKRG
;
A
#
# COMPACT_ATOMS: atom_id res chain seq x y z
N ASP A 1 15.59 -30.95 31.71
CA ASP A 1 15.79 -30.68 30.28
C ASP A 1 14.64 -29.82 29.68
N SER A 2 13.38 -30.13 29.97
CA SER A 2 12.21 -29.40 29.45
C SER A 2 12.19 -27.88 29.75
N MET A 3 12.67 -27.45 30.91
CA MET A 3 12.66 -26.02 31.28
C MET A 3 13.78 -25.21 30.58
N ALA A 4 14.90 -25.84 30.28
CA ALA A 4 15.98 -25.19 29.53
C ALA A 4 15.62 -25.06 28.04
N GLU A 5 15.00 -26.07 27.47
CA GLU A 5 14.45 -26.02 26.10
C GLU A 5 13.36 -24.97 25.97
N CYS A 6 12.43 -24.90 26.91
CA CYS A 6 11.37 -23.87 26.94
C CYS A 6 11.96 -22.46 27.01
N LYS A 7 12.99 -22.22 27.84
CA LYS A 7 13.70 -20.93 27.90
C LYS A 7 14.42 -20.61 26.60
N TYR A 8 15.02 -21.58 25.95
CA TYR A 8 15.71 -21.36 24.67
C TYR A 8 14.72 -20.99 23.55
N GLU A 9 13.62 -21.73 23.46
CA GLU A 9 12.52 -21.47 22.52
C GLU A 9 11.89 -20.09 22.76
N LEU A 10 11.61 -19.74 24.01
CA LEU A 10 11.08 -18.44 24.39
C LEU A 10 12.04 -17.31 23.98
N LYS A 11 13.33 -17.45 24.24
CA LYS A 11 14.36 -16.47 23.85
C LYS A 11 14.44 -16.31 22.31
N LYS A 12 14.29 -17.41 21.57
CA LYS A 12 14.28 -17.40 20.11
C LYS A 12 13.03 -16.67 19.57
N ILE A 13 11.84 -16.97 20.12
CA ILE A 13 10.59 -16.31 19.75
C ILE A 13 10.66 -14.81 20.05
N ILE A 14 11.15 -14.41 21.21
CA ILE A 14 11.31 -13.01 21.59
C ILE A 14 12.29 -12.31 20.64
N LYS A 15 13.44 -12.92 20.36
CA LYS A 15 14.46 -12.35 19.48
C LYS A 15 13.96 -12.11 18.04
N LEU A 16 13.09 -12.96 17.52
CA LEU A 16 12.49 -12.82 16.21
C LEU A 16 11.24 -11.94 16.21
N GLY A 17 10.46 -12.00 17.30
CA GLY A 17 9.18 -11.30 17.42
C GLY A 17 9.30 -9.82 17.70
N ILE A 18 10.23 -9.41 18.59
CA ILE A 18 10.40 -8.00 18.97
C ILE A 18 10.74 -7.12 17.76
N PRO A 19 11.72 -7.44 16.90
CA PRO A 19 12.02 -6.62 15.73
C PRO A 19 10.84 -6.50 14.77
N PHE A 20 10.06 -7.59 14.60
CA PHE A 20 8.86 -7.57 13.78
C PHE A 20 7.76 -6.67 14.35
N LEU A 21 7.51 -6.74 15.66
CA LEU A 21 6.53 -5.86 16.33
C LEU A 21 6.93 -4.39 16.20
N LEU A 22 8.19 -4.07 16.49
CA LEU A 22 8.70 -2.70 16.35
C LEU A 22 8.63 -2.22 14.91
N ALA A 23 8.96 -3.05 13.93
CA ALA A 23 8.83 -2.72 12.51
C ALA A 23 7.37 -2.44 12.14
N SER A 24 6.43 -3.24 12.62
CA SER A 24 4.99 -3.03 12.38
C SER A 24 4.48 -1.73 13.02
N MET A 25 4.94 -1.40 14.23
CA MET A 25 4.64 -0.12 14.88
C MET A 25 5.19 1.05 14.05
N CYS A 26 6.45 0.99 13.62
CA CYS A 26 7.03 2.01 12.75
C CYS A 26 6.25 2.15 11.43
N SER A 27 5.86 1.05 10.78
CA SER A 27 5.02 1.08 9.59
C SER A 27 3.70 1.81 9.85
N THR A 28 3.03 1.52 10.96
CA THR A 28 1.78 2.19 11.35
C THR A 28 1.99 3.68 11.60
N LEU A 29 3.11 4.07 12.20
CA LEU A 29 3.47 5.48 12.41
C LEU A 29 3.72 6.18 11.07
N ILE A 30 4.45 5.57 10.15
CA ILE A 30 4.72 6.11 8.81
C ILE A 30 3.40 6.42 8.08
N LEU A 31 2.42 5.53 8.17
CA LEU A 31 1.11 5.69 7.52
C LEU A 31 0.18 6.71 8.18
N ASN A 32 0.53 7.21 9.36
CA ASN A 32 -0.30 8.13 10.12
C ASN A 32 0.42 9.43 10.52
N ILE A 33 1.70 9.58 10.20
CA ILE A 33 2.49 10.74 10.62
C ILE A 33 1.97 12.05 10.01
N ASP A 34 1.51 12.02 8.78
CA ASP A 34 0.89 13.15 8.10
C ASP A 34 -0.36 13.65 8.83
N LYS A 35 -1.21 12.74 9.31
CA LYS A 35 -2.37 13.09 10.15
C LYS A 35 -1.95 13.79 11.45
N GLN A 36 -0.86 13.34 12.07
CA GLN A 36 -0.32 13.98 13.26
C GLN A 36 0.17 15.39 12.96
N PHE A 37 0.90 15.56 11.84
CA PHE A 37 1.32 16.89 11.39
C PHE A 37 0.12 17.82 11.16
N VAL A 38 -0.92 17.34 10.47
CA VAL A 38 -2.13 18.15 10.21
C VAL A 38 -2.87 18.45 11.51
N SER A 39 -2.95 17.52 12.47
CA SER A 39 -3.64 17.75 13.75
C SER A 39 -2.95 18.79 14.64
N ILE A 40 -1.62 18.91 14.55
CA ILE A 40 -0.82 19.83 15.37
C ILE A 40 -0.71 21.22 14.73
N LEU A 41 -0.65 21.27 13.41
CA LEU A 41 -0.26 22.47 12.68
C LEU A 41 -1.44 23.24 12.05
N PHE A 42 -2.62 22.65 11.98
CA PHE A 42 -3.81 23.24 11.36
C PHE A 42 -4.99 23.27 12.32
N GLU A 43 -6.01 24.04 11.96
CA GLU A 43 -7.25 24.12 12.74
C GLU A 43 -7.98 22.77 12.81
N PRO A 44 -8.74 22.51 13.90
CA PRO A 44 -9.50 21.27 14.08
C PRO A 44 -10.47 20.98 12.93
N SER A 45 -11.03 21.99 12.28
CA SER A 45 -11.90 21.86 11.11
C SER A 45 -11.17 21.25 9.91
N VAL A 46 -9.93 21.68 9.66
CA VAL A 46 -9.07 21.17 8.59
C VAL A 46 -8.64 19.74 8.90
N TYR A 47 -8.25 19.47 10.15
CA TYR A 47 -7.93 18.12 10.59
C TYR A 47 -9.14 17.16 10.43
N GLY A 48 -10.35 17.63 10.77
CA GLY A 48 -11.56 16.83 10.60
C GLY A 48 -11.80 16.40 9.16
N MET A 49 -11.59 17.29 8.18
CA MET A 49 -11.69 16.96 6.75
C MET A 49 -10.58 15.99 6.31
N TYR A 50 -9.37 16.20 6.82
CA TYR A 50 -8.22 15.33 6.56
C TYR A 50 -8.45 13.92 7.11
N ALA A 51 -8.87 13.81 8.36
CA ALA A 51 -9.19 12.54 9.00
C ALA A 51 -10.34 11.80 8.31
N PHE A 52 -11.36 12.53 7.83
CA PHE A 52 -12.45 11.95 7.07
C PHE A 52 -11.98 11.33 5.73
N ALA A 53 -11.10 12.02 4.99
CA ALA A 53 -10.49 11.48 3.78
C ALA A 53 -9.76 10.14 4.04
N TYR A 54 -9.02 10.06 5.14
CA TYR A 54 -8.35 8.83 5.56
C TYR A 54 -9.31 7.74 6.06
N SER A 55 -10.46 8.11 6.61
CA SER A 55 -11.51 7.13 6.95
C SER A 55 -12.06 6.44 5.70
N LEU A 56 -12.28 7.18 4.61
CA LEU A 56 -12.65 6.60 3.32
C LEU A 56 -11.55 5.67 2.77
N LEU A 57 -10.29 6.08 2.91
CA LEU A 57 -9.15 5.25 2.51
C LEU A 57 -9.11 3.93 3.31
N THR A 58 -9.38 4.00 4.60
CA THR A 58 -9.37 2.83 5.50
C THR A 58 -10.40 1.79 5.08
N LEU A 59 -11.58 2.19 4.58
CA LEU A 59 -12.58 1.25 4.08
C LEU A 59 -12.01 0.34 2.96
N VAL A 60 -11.19 0.91 2.08
CA VAL A 60 -10.58 0.16 0.98
C VAL A 60 -9.39 -0.67 1.47
N THR A 61 -8.62 -0.15 2.44
CA THR A 61 -7.49 -0.90 3.01
C THR A 61 -7.91 -2.15 3.78
N LEU A 62 -9.13 -2.22 4.32
CA LEU A 62 -9.66 -3.43 4.97
C LEU A 62 -9.68 -4.62 4.00
N CYS A 63 -10.00 -4.39 2.71
CA CYS A 63 -10.00 -5.46 1.72
C CYS A 63 -8.58 -6.03 1.48
N THR A 64 -7.57 -5.16 1.40
CA THR A 64 -6.17 -5.60 1.23
C THR A 64 -5.61 -6.25 2.48
N SER A 65 -6.00 -5.77 3.66
CA SER A 65 -5.58 -6.35 4.95
C SER A 65 -6.11 -7.78 5.12
N ALA A 66 -7.33 -8.07 4.70
CA ALA A 66 -7.89 -9.42 4.74
C ALA A 66 -7.05 -10.41 3.90
N ILE A 67 -6.55 -9.98 2.74
CA ILE A 67 -5.64 -10.80 1.92
C ILE A 67 -4.32 -11.08 2.67
N SER A 68 -3.75 -10.07 3.34
CA SER A 68 -2.49 -10.21 4.07
C SER A 68 -2.56 -11.28 5.16
N VAL A 69 -3.67 -11.37 5.88
CA VAL A 69 -3.86 -12.37 6.97
C VAL A 69 -3.81 -13.80 6.44
N VAL A 70 -4.38 -14.04 5.26
CA VAL A 70 -4.43 -15.38 4.65
C VAL A 70 -3.11 -15.73 3.94
N LEU A 71 -2.40 -14.72 3.43
CA LEU A 71 -1.21 -14.91 2.61
C LEU A 71 -0.06 -15.56 3.38
N TYR A 72 0.22 -15.10 4.60
CA TYR A 72 1.37 -15.59 5.37
C TYR A 72 1.34 -17.09 5.69
N PRO A 73 0.24 -17.68 6.20
CA PRO A 73 0.15 -19.12 6.35
C PRO A 73 0.34 -19.88 5.04
N THR A 74 -0.21 -19.37 3.94
CA THR A 74 -0.11 -19.99 2.62
C THR A 74 1.35 -20.00 2.12
N LEU A 75 2.09 -18.90 2.31
CA LEU A 75 3.50 -18.80 1.95
C LEU A 75 4.39 -19.78 2.71
N LYS A 76 4.06 -20.10 3.95
CA LYS A 76 4.81 -21.10 4.73
C LYS A 76 4.72 -22.52 4.18
N MET A 77 3.69 -22.82 3.38
CA MET A 77 3.50 -24.13 2.74
C MET A 77 4.26 -24.27 1.43
N VAL A 78 4.81 -23.16 0.91
CA VAL A 78 5.53 -23.15 -0.37
C VAL A 78 6.99 -23.49 -0.15
N SER A 79 7.57 -24.29 -1.05
CA SER A 79 9.02 -24.63 -1.01
C SER A 79 9.88 -23.39 -1.20
N LYS A 80 11.00 -23.32 -0.50
CA LYS A 80 11.95 -22.18 -0.57
C LYS A 80 12.55 -21.98 -1.97
N GLU A 81 12.55 -23.00 -2.81
CA GLU A 81 13.11 -22.96 -4.17
C GLU A 81 12.29 -22.05 -5.11
N ASN A 82 11.00 -21.87 -4.84
CA ASN A 82 10.08 -21.09 -5.68
C ASN A 82 9.74 -19.70 -5.12
N ILE A 83 10.57 -19.17 -4.20
CA ILE A 83 10.27 -17.88 -3.53
C ILE A 83 10.18 -16.73 -4.55
N SER A 84 11.08 -16.67 -5.55
CA SER A 84 11.12 -15.61 -6.55
C SER A 84 9.85 -15.57 -7.40
N ASP A 85 9.45 -16.72 -7.95
CA ASP A 85 8.28 -16.81 -8.82
C ASP A 85 6.98 -16.52 -8.05
N ASN A 86 6.89 -17.01 -6.80
CA ASN A 86 5.75 -16.72 -5.94
C ASN A 86 5.68 -15.25 -5.55
N PHE A 87 6.83 -14.60 -5.28
CA PHE A 87 6.90 -13.19 -4.98
C PHE A 87 6.37 -12.36 -6.14
N ASP A 88 6.87 -12.60 -7.36
CA ASP A 88 6.46 -11.86 -8.56
C ASP A 88 4.97 -12.04 -8.86
N MET A 89 4.48 -13.27 -8.78
CA MET A 89 3.07 -13.57 -9.03
C MET A 89 2.16 -12.87 -8.01
N ILE A 90 2.49 -12.97 -6.71
CA ILE A 90 1.68 -12.38 -5.65
C ILE A 90 1.73 -10.85 -5.72
N ALA A 91 2.92 -10.26 -5.91
CA ALA A 91 3.07 -8.82 -6.03
C ALA A 91 2.25 -8.26 -7.19
N SER A 92 2.32 -8.89 -8.36
CA SER A 92 1.56 -8.50 -9.54
C SER A 92 0.05 -8.64 -9.34
N LEU A 93 -0.41 -9.74 -8.73
CA LEU A 93 -1.84 -9.98 -8.45
C LEU A 93 -2.39 -8.94 -7.45
N ILE A 94 -1.63 -8.61 -6.40
CA ILE A 94 -2.02 -7.58 -5.43
C ILE A 94 -2.12 -6.22 -6.11
N LEU A 95 -1.18 -5.87 -6.99
CA LEU A 95 -1.24 -4.61 -7.75
C LEU A 95 -2.48 -4.56 -8.65
N ILE A 96 -2.78 -5.62 -9.40
CA ILE A 96 -3.98 -5.69 -10.22
C ILE A 96 -5.23 -5.51 -9.36
N PHE A 97 -5.31 -6.20 -8.22
CA PHE A 97 -6.42 -6.09 -7.29
C PHE A 97 -6.58 -4.67 -6.73
N VAL A 98 -5.50 -4.04 -6.27
CA VAL A 98 -5.53 -2.69 -5.71
C VAL A 98 -5.97 -1.66 -6.74
N PHE A 99 -5.45 -1.73 -7.96
CA PHE A 99 -5.84 -0.81 -9.01
C PHE A 99 -7.27 -1.04 -9.50
N PHE A 100 -7.77 -2.27 -9.45
CA PHE A 100 -9.20 -2.54 -9.61
C PHE A 100 -10.02 -1.90 -8.48
N MET A 101 -9.58 -2.03 -7.23
CA MET A 101 -10.24 -1.40 -6.07
C MET A 101 -10.22 0.13 -6.14
N MET A 102 -9.33 0.75 -6.89
CA MET A 102 -9.35 2.22 -7.10
C MET A 102 -10.61 2.71 -7.83
N LEU A 103 -11.37 1.84 -8.49
CA LEU A 103 -12.70 2.16 -9.00
C LEU A 103 -13.68 2.57 -7.89
N VAL A 104 -13.47 2.10 -6.66
CA VAL A 104 -14.30 2.45 -5.49
C VAL A 104 -14.22 3.94 -5.15
N TYR A 105 -13.20 4.65 -5.62
CA TYR A 105 -13.10 6.10 -5.51
C TYR A 105 -14.37 6.82 -6.02
N TYR A 106 -14.89 6.40 -7.16
CA TYR A 106 -16.03 7.06 -7.81
C TYR A 106 -17.33 6.94 -7.02
N PRO A 107 -17.79 5.74 -6.63
CA PRO A 107 -18.99 5.60 -5.81
C PRO A 107 -18.83 6.24 -4.42
N LEU A 108 -17.65 6.20 -3.80
CA LEU A 108 -17.39 6.91 -2.55
C LEU A 108 -17.50 8.44 -2.73
N THR A 109 -16.98 8.98 -3.82
CA THR A 109 -17.10 10.41 -4.14
C THR A 109 -18.56 10.81 -4.34
N LEU A 110 -19.35 10.00 -5.06
CA LEU A 110 -20.79 10.23 -5.23
C LEU A 110 -21.53 10.18 -3.88
N PHE A 111 -21.21 9.18 -3.07
CA PHE A 111 -21.79 9.03 -1.73
C PHE A 111 -21.53 10.26 -0.86
N VAL A 112 -20.29 10.75 -0.81
CA VAL A 112 -19.93 11.92 -0.01
C VAL A 112 -20.67 13.17 -0.52
N ASN A 113 -20.70 13.40 -1.83
CA ASN A 113 -21.38 14.56 -2.39
C ASN A 113 -22.91 14.56 -2.14
N TRP A 114 -23.53 13.39 -2.12
CA TRP A 114 -24.98 13.26 -1.94
C TRP A 114 -25.41 13.24 -0.47
N PHE A 115 -24.72 12.44 0.35
CA PHE A 115 -25.12 12.20 1.74
C PHE A 115 -24.35 13.02 2.77
N LEU A 116 -23.15 13.48 2.42
CA LEU A 116 -22.25 14.18 3.35
C LEU A 116 -21.63 15.44 2.71
N PRO A 117 -22.43 16.37 2.12
CA PRO A 117 -21.92 17.52 1.37
C PRO A 117 -21.00 18.42 2.21
N LYS A 118 -21.19 18.44 3.53
CA LYS A 118 -20.31 19.14 4.49
C LYS A 118 -18.84 18.67 4.39
N TYR A 119 -18.59 17.43 3.99
CA TYR A 119 -17.26 16.84 3.85
C TYR A 119 -16.76 16.82 2.40
N ALA A 120 -17.43 17.45 1.46
CA ALA A 120 -17.03 17.46 0.04
C ALA A 120 -15.59 17.95 -0.17
N ASN A 121 -15.12 18.91 0.62
CA ASN A 121 -13.75 19.43 0.56
C ASN A 121 -12.68 18.37 0.92
N SER A 122 -13.05 17.34 1.69
CA SER A 122 -12.14 16.23 2.00
C SER A 122 -11.79 15.38 0.79
N LEU A 123 -12.63 15.39 -0.26
CA LEU A 123 -12.43 14.64 -1.50
C LEU A 123 -11.15 15.08 -2.25
N ASN A 124 -10.71 16.31 -2.07
CA ASN A 124 -9.43 16.76 -2.62
C ASN A 124 -8.24 16.01 -1.98
N ILE A 125 -8.25 15.91 -0.65
CA ILE A 125 -7.24 15.12 0.08
C ILE A 125 -7.34 13.64 -0.27
N PHE A 126 -8.59 13.12 -0.27
CA PHE A 126 -8.86 11.72 -0.62
C PHE A 126 -8.29 11.37 -2.01
N ARG A 127 -8.50 12.22 -3.03
CA ARG A 127 -7.94 12.03 -4.36
C ARG A 127 -6.41 11.98 -4.37
N ILE A 128 -5.76 12.81 -3.54
CA ILE A 128 -4.29 12.83 -3.47
C ILE A 128 -3.76 11.54 -2.84
N VAL A 129 -4.31 11.13 -1.69
CA VAL A 129 -3.78 10.00 -0.93
C VAL A 129 -4.20 8.62 -1.46
N PHE A 130 -5.27 8.55 -2.24
CA PHE A 130 -5.87 7.30 -2.68
C PHE A 130 -4.91 6.40 -3.49
N PRO A 131 -4.11 6.90 -4.44
CA PRO A 131 -3.12 6.09 -5.15
C PRO A 131 -2.01 5.53 -4.25
N GLY A 132 -1.81 6.09 -3.06
CA GLY A 132 -0.92 5.56 -2.04
C GLY A 132 -1.26 4.13 -1.62
N LEU A 133 -2.52 3.68 -1.81
CA LEU A 133 -2.94 2.30 -1.60
C LEU A 133 -2.07 1.29 -2.36
N ALA A 134 -1.57 1.62 -3.53
CA ALA A 134 -0.70 0.72 -4.29
C ALA A 134 0.58 0.41 -3.51
N PHE A 135 1.22 1.44 -2.95
CA PHE A 135 2.45 1.28 -2.18
C PHE A 135 2.19 0.62 -0.83
N THR A 136 1.19 1.11 -0.09
CA THR A 136 0.87 0.58 1.25
C THR A 136 0.45 -0.87 1.19
N SER A 137 -0.32 -1.28 0.19
CA SER A 137 -0.76 -2.67 0.02
C SER A 137 0.39 -3.60 -0.32
N ILE A 138 1.28 -3.24 -1.24
CA ILE A 138 2.46 -4.05 -1.56
C ILE A 138 3.36 -4.19 -0.33
N ILE A 139 3.60 -3.11 0.40
CA ILE A 139 4.46 -3.12 1.59
C ILE A 139 3.85 -4.03 2.67
N SER A 140 2.57 -3.85 3.00
CA SER A 140 1.91 -4.59 4.08
C SER A 140 1.56 -6.04 3.72
N VAL A 141 1.16 -6.30 2.47
CA VAL A 141 0.72 -7.63 2.05
C VAL A 141 1.89 -8.47 1.54
N VAL A 142 2.80 -7.89 0.77
CA VAL A 142 3.90 -8.65 0.15
C VAL A 142 5.17 -8.52 0.98
N TYR A 143 5.79 -7.34 1.04
CA TYR A 143 7.11 -7.21 1.65
C TYR A 143 7.13 -7.64 3.10
N GLN A 144 6.23 -7.16 3.93
CA GLN A 144 6.15 -7.51 5.35
C GLN A 144 6.07 -9.03 5.56
N ASN A 145 5.24 -9.72 4.77
CA ASN A 145 5.08 -11.17 4.89
C ASN A 145 6.31 -11.95 4.40
N PHE A 146 6.96 -11.48 3.33
CA PHE A 146 8.19 -12.11 2.84
C PHE A 146 9.40 -11.84 3.74
N TYR A 147 9.55 -10.64 4.31
CA TYR A 147 10.57 -10.36 5.33
C TYR A 147 10.43 -11.29 6.54
N LYS A 148 9.19 -11.51 6.98
CA LYS A 148 8.87 -12.44 8.08
C LYS A 148 9.16 -13.89 7.69
N LEU A 149 8.84 -14.31 6.46
CA LEU A 149 9.10 -15.66 5.96
C LEU A 149 10.60 -15.96 5.90
N LEU A 150 11.40 -14.97 5.55
CA LEU A 150 12.87 -15.08 5.40
C LEU A 150 13.65 -14.78 6.69
N ASP A 151 12.97 -14.59 7.82
CA ASP A 151 13.57 -14.21 9.11
C ASP A 151 14.45 -12.94 9.04
N LYS A 152 14.08 -11.97 8.15
CA LYS A 152 14.79 -10.69 7.94
C LYS A 152 14.11 -9.53 8.67
N ASN A 153 13.53 -9.80 9.83
CA ASN A 153 12.78 -8.81 10.61
C ASN A 153 13.64 -7.62 11.08
N ASP A 154 14.91 -7.87 11.40
CA ASP A 154 15.86 -6.81 11.80
C ASP A 154 16.14 -5.84 10.63
N LEU A 155 16.28 -6.36 9.40
CA LEU A 155 16.46 -5.52 8.22
C LEU A 155 15.21 -4.69 7.94
N PHE A 156 14.04 -5.32 8.03
CA PHE A 156 12.75 -4.63 7.86
C PHE A 156 12.58 -3.53 8.91
N LEU A 157 12.95 -3.77 10.17
CA LEU A 157 12.93 -2.76 11.23
C LEU A 157 13.85 -1.58 10.89
N LYS A 158 15.09 -1.82 10.47
CA LYS A 158 16.04 -0.75 10.10
C LYS A 158 15.49 0.11 8.95
N GLN A 159 14.91 -0.52 7.94
CA GLN A 159 14.28 0.20 6.83
C GLN A 159 13.11 1.05 7.30
N ASN A 160 12.24 0.51 8.17
CA ASN A 160 11.10 1.25 8.73
C ASN A 160 11.55 2.46 9.57
N ILE A 161 12.57 2.32 10.39
CA ILE A 161 13.12 3.45 11.17
C ILE A 161 13.64 4.55 10.22
N LEU A 162 14.38 4.18 9.18
CA LEU A 162 14.88 5.13 8.19
C LEU A 162 13.73 5.88 7.51
N ILE A 163 12.70 5.16 7.08
CA ILE A 163 11.53 5.75 6.41
C ILE A 163 10.72 6.62 7.36
N LEU A 164 10.59 6.24 8.64
CA LEU A 164 9.90 7.05 9.63
C LEU A 164 10.59 8.41 9.81
N ILE A 165 11.92 8.42 9.93
CA ILE A 165 12.70 9.66 10.02
C ILE A 165 12.51 10.49 8.75
N LEU A 166 12.61 9.87 7.57
CA LEU A 166 12.41 10.54 6.28
C LEU A 166 10.98 11.12 6.17
N SER A 167 9.97 10.39 6.66
CA SER A 167 8.58 10.83 6.66
C SER A 167 8.38 12.09 7.53
N ILE A 168 8.99 12.13 8.72
CA ILE A 168 8.96 13.31 9.59
C ILE A 168 9.60 14.50 8.88
N ILE A 169 10.79 14.34 8.31
CA ILE A 169 11.52 15.40 7.60
C ILE A 169 10.70 15.89 6.40
N ALA A 170 10.19 15.00 5.57
CA ALA A 170 9.46 15.35 4.37
C ALA A 170 8.18 16.14 4.69
N ASN A 171 7.40 15.71 5.70
CA ASN A 171 6.20 16.41 6.11
C ASN A 171 6.51 17.78 6.74
N PHE A 172 7.58 17.88 7.52
CA PHE A 172 8.03 19.15 8.08
C PHE A 172 8.46 20.14 6.98
N VAL A 173 9.24 19.68 6.01
CA VAL A 173 9.68 20.49 4.85
C VAL A 173 8.48 20.93 4.01
N ALA A 174 7.55 20.01 3.71
CA ALA A 174 6.34 20.33 2.96
C ALA A 174 5.50 21.41 3.67
N TYR A 175 5.35 21.32 5.00
CA TYR A 175 4.64 22.32 5.77
C TYR A 175 5.36 23.68 5.75
N THR A 176 6.68 23.72 5.97
CA THR A 176 7.42 24.99 6.03
C THR A 176 7.39 25.76 4.72
N ILE A 177 7.41 25.04 3.57
CA ILE A 177 7.44 25.66 2.24
C ILE A 177 6.02 26.07 1.79
N PHE A 178 5.04 25.17 1.91
CA PHE A 178 3.74 25.35 1.27
C PHE A 178 2.60 25.71 2.23
N LYS A 179 2.71 25.39 3.52
CA LYS A 179 1.70 25.65 4.58
C LYS A 179 0.29 25.18 4.21
N THR A 180 0.16 24.10 3.46
CA THR A 180 -1.13 23.53 3.06
C THR A 180 -1.23 22.04 3.41
N PRO A 181 -2.44 21.52 3.81
CA PRO A 181 -2.62 20.10 4.10
C PRO A 181 -2.35 19.21 2.88
N SER A 182 -2.66 19.71 1.68
CA SER A 182 -2.41 18.98 0.43
C SER A 182 -0.93 18.75 0.19
N ALA A 183 -0.04 19.70 0.55
CA ALA A 183 1.39 19.52 0.42
C ALA A 183 1.92 18.40 1.32
N ILE A 184 1.41 18.30 2.55
CA ILE A 184 1.69 17.19 3.46
C ILE A 184 1.26 15.85 2.82
N SER A 185 0.06 15.79 2.21
CA SER A 185 -0.41 14.59 1.51
C SER A 185 0.49 14.19 0.35
N TYR A 186 0.94 15.13 -0.48
CA TYR A 186 1.89 14.84 -1.57
C TYR A 186 3.24 14.37 -1.05
N ALA A 187 3.76 14.99 0.02
CA ALA A 187 5.00 14.54 0.66
C ALA A 187 4.89 13.09 1.15
N SER A 188 3.76 12.73 1.74
CA SER A 188 3.49 11.35 2.19
C SER A 188 3.48 10.36 1.02
N ILE A 189 2.88 10.71 -0.13
CA ILE A 189 2.92 9.84 -1.32
C ILE A 189 4.35 9.64 -1.83
N VAL A 190 5.16 10.71 -1.86
CA VAL A 190 6.58 10.60 -2.24
C VAL A 190 7.34 9.69 -1.27
N VAL A 191 7.11 9.82 0.03
CA VAL A 191 7.71 8.95 1.05
C VAL A 191 7.28 7.49 0.87
N LEU A 192 5.99 7.23 0.58
CA LEU A 192 5.50 5.88 0.30
C LEU A 192 6.16 5.26 -0.94
N PHE A 193 6.39 6.06 -1.99
CA PHE A 193 7.15 5.62 -3.16
C PHE A 193 8.61 5.25 -2.81
N ILE A 194 9.28 6.06 -1.98
CA ILE A 194 10.63 5.78 -1.49
C ILE A 194 10.63 4.51 -0.61
N TYR A 195 9.62 4.38 0.26
CA TYR A 195 9.45 3.21 1.12
C TYR A 195 9.30 1.93 0.29
N TYR A 196 8.47 1.96 -0.76
CA TYR A 196 8.34 0.86 -1.71
C TYR A 196 9.71 0.47 -2.28
N ASN A 197 10.48 1.42 -2.83
CA ASN A 197 11.78 1.15 -3.45
C ASN A 197 12.83 0.62 -2.46
N ILE A 198 12.86 1.14 -1.23
CA ILE A 198 13.79 0.66 -0.18
C ILE A 198 13.42 -0.76 0.25
N SER A 199 12.12 -1.03 0.47
CA SER A 199 11.66 -2.37 0.85
C SER A 199 11.92 -3.40 -0.25
N GLU A 200 11.75 -3.00 -1.52
CA GLU A 200 12.02 -3.86 -2.67
C GLU A 200 13.51 -4.16 -2.87
N SER A 201 14.39 -3.22 -2.48
CA SER A 201 15.82 -3.31 -2.76
C SER A 201 16.47 -4.63 -2.29
N TYR A 202 16.02 -5.14 -1.14
CA TYR A 202 16.48 -6.42 -0.62
C TYR A 202 16.12 -7.57 -1.57
N PHE A 203 14.88 -7.62 -2.04
CA PHE A 203 14.38 -8.68 -2.93
C PHE A 203 15.03 -8.59 -4.30
N ARG A 204 15.18 -7.39 -4.84
CA ARG A 204 15.87 -7.13 -6.12
C ARG A 204 17.32 -7.60 -6.11
N ASN A 205 18.03 -7.43 -4.98
CA ASN A 205 19.44 -7.76 -4.87
C ASN A 205 19.68 -9.25 -4.58
N ASN A 206 18.72 -9.95 -3.97
CA ASN A 206 18.89 -11.34 -3.54
C ASN A 206 18.08 -12.35 -4.36
N PHE A 207 17.11 -11.88 -5.15
CA PHE A 207 16.21 -12.72 -5.94
C PHE A 207 16.03 -12.12 -7.35
N HIS A 208 15.79 -12.97 -8.35
CA HIS A 208 15.53 -12.55 -9.73
C HIS A 208 14.08 -12.12 -9.91
N ILE A 209 13.67 -10.99 -9.30
CA ILE A 209 12.30 -10.47 -9.36
C ILE A 209 12.07 -9.54 -10.57
N LYS A 210 10.85 -9.54 -11.11
CA LYS A 210 10.41 -8.69 -12.24
C LYS A 210 10.03 -7.26 -11.79
N TRP A 211 10.84 -6.64 -10.92
CA TRP A 211 10.56 -5.36 -10.28
C TRP A 211 10.26 -4.20 -11.26
N LYS A 212 10.94 -4.14 -12.41
CA LYS A 212 10.73 -3.09 -13.41
C LYS A 212 9.30 -3.09 -13.95
N LYS A 213 8.74 -4.27 -14.17
CA LYS A 213 7.35 -4.44 -14.61
C LYS A 213 6.36 -3.86 -13.62
N ASN A 214 6.53 -4.18 -12.33
CA ASN A 214 5.66 -3.69 -11.27
C ASN A 214 5.73 -2.17 -11.10
N ILE A 215 6.93 -1.59 -11.13
CA ILE A 215 7.12 -0.12 -11.03
C ILE A 215 6.49 0.60 -12.22
N ILE A 216 6.69 0.11 -13.44
CA ILE A 216 6.09 0.69 -14.65
C ILE A 216 4.57 0.64 -14.53
N TYR A 217 4.02 -0.50 -14.12
CA TYR A 217 2.57 -0.65 -13.94
C TYR A 217 2.00 0.35 -12.92
N ILE A 218 2.66 0.50 -11.75
CA ILE A 218 2.27 1.48 -10.72
C ILE A 218 2.29 2.89 -11.29
N ILE A 219 3.37 3.29 -11.97
CA ILE A 219 3.54 4.63 -12.52
C ILE A 219 2.42 4.94 -13.52
N PHE A 220 2.17 4.04 -14.48
CA PHE A 220 1.12 4.24 -15.48
C PHE A 220 -0.26 4.41 -14.82
N LEU A 221 -0.61 3.56 -13.87
CA LEU A 221 -1.94 3.60 -13.24
C LEU A 221 -2.10 4.77 -12.27
N VAL A 222 -1.05 5.15 -11.54
CA VAL A 222 -1.09 6.35 -10.68
C VAL A 222 -1.25 7.62 -11.51
N ILE A 223 -0.46 7.77 -12.59
CA ILE A 223 -0.58 8.92 -13.49
C ILE A 223 -1.96 8.94 -14.16
N GLY A 224 -2.41 7.77 -14.65
CA GLY A 224 -3.74 7.62 -15.23
C GLY A 224 -4.86 8.01 -14.26
N PHE A 225 -4.78 7.57 -13.02
CA PHE A 225 -5.75 7.95 -12.00
C PHE A 225 -5.79 9.47 -11.77
N TYR A 226 -4.64 10.10 -11.56
CA TYR A 226 -4.60 11.56 -11.34
C TYR A 226 -5.07 12.37 -12.54
N THR A 227 -4.83 11.90 -13.76
CA THR A 227 -5.27 12.61 -14.98
C THR A 227 -6.76 12.39 -15.24
N ILE A 228 -7.25 11.16 -15.12
CA ILE A 228 -8.64 10.82 -15.41
C ILE A 228 -9.59 11.40 -14.35
N THR A 229 -9.21 11.42 -13.07
CA THR A 229 -10.02 12.03 -12.00
C THR A 229 -10.17 13.55 -12.10
N LYS A 230 -9.47 14.22 -13.03
CA LYS A 230 -9.70 15.64 -13.35
C LYS A 230 -10.89 15.86 -14.28
N ILE A 231 -11.43 14.81 -14.92
CA ILE A 231 -12.59 14.92 -15.79
C ILE A 231 -13.81 15.31 -14.95
N PRO A 232 -14.53 16.41 -15.28
CA PRO A 232 -15.61 16.91 -14.44
C PRO A 232 -16.80 15.94 -14.28
N ASN A 233 -17.11 15.19 -15.35
CA ASN A 233 -18.19 14.21 -15.29
C ASN A 233 -17.69 12.92 -14.65
N ILE A 234 -18.17 12.64 -13.44
CA ILE A 234 -17.73 11.51 -12.63
C ILE A 234 -18.04 10.14 -13.26
N TYR A 235 -19.16 10.01 -13.96
CA TYR A 235 -19.54 8.76 -14.65
C TYR A 235 -18.63 8.50 -15.84
N PHE A 236 -18.35 9.53 -16.62
CA PHE A 236 -17.42 9.42 -17.75
C PHE A 236 -15.98 9.15 -17.25
N SER A 237 -15.55 9.81 -16.18
CA SER A 237 -14.27 9.56 -15.52
C SER A 237 -14.15 8.11 -15.05
N MET A 238 -15.21 7.55 -14.43
CA MET A 238 -15.22 6.15 -13.98
C MET A 238 -15.09 5.17 -15.13
N ILE A 239 -15.86 5.35 -16.21
CA ILE A 239 -15.79 4.47 -17.40
C ILE A 239 -14.41 4.57 -18.04
N THR A 240 -13.89 5.79 -18.20
CA THR A 240 -12.55 6.02 -18.78
C THR A 240 -11.47 5.35 -17.95
N TYR A 241 -11.52 5.47 -16.62
CA TYR A 241 -10.56 4.79 -15.75
C TYR A 241 -10.67 3.26 -15.85
N PHE A 242 -11.87 2.71 -15.89
CA PHE A 242 -12.09 1.28 -16.04
C PHE A 242 -11.51 0.75 -17.35
N LEU A 243 -11.76 1.42 -18.47
CA LEU A 243 -11.19 1.05 -19.76
C LEU A 243 -9.67 1.19 -19.78
N TYR A 244 -9.15 2.28 -19.23
CA TYR A 244 -7.70 2.51 -19.07
C TYR A 244 -7.05 1.39 -18.26
N PHE A 245 -7.63 1.04 -17.11
CA PHE A 245 -7.16 -0.06 -16.27
C PHE A 245 -7.09 -1.38 -17.05
N ILE A 246 -8.14 -1.74 -17.81
CA ILE A 246 -8.16 -2.97 -18.62
C ILE A 246 -7.04 -2.96 -19.66
N VAL A 247 -6.89 -1.85 -20.39
CA VAL A 247 -5.88 -1.72 -21.44
C VAL A 247 -4.48 -1.85 -20.85
N VAL A 248 -4.15 -1.07 -19.84
CA VAL A 248 -2.82 -1.07 -19.19
C VAL A 248 -2.51 -2.44 -18.58
N THR A 249 -3.49 -3.07 -17.92
CA THR A 249 -3.30 -4.39 -17.31
C THR A 249 -3.04 -5.47 -18.36
N LYS A 250 -3.80 -5.49 -19.44
CA LYS A 250 -3.57 -6.44 -20.55
C LYS A 250 -2.23 -6.24 -21.23
N PHE A 251 -1.77 -4.99 -21.35
CA PHE A 251 -0.52 -4.68 -22.04
C PHE A 251 0.72 -4.97 -21.19
N ILE A 252 0.68 -4.62 -19.90
CA ILE A 252 1.85 -4.75 -19.01
C ILE A 252 1.86 -6.11 -18.29
N MET A 253 0.69 -6.68 -17.95
CA MET A 253 0.56 -7.91 -17.15
C MET A 253 -0.20 -9.06 -17.85
N PRO A 254 0.14 -9.42 -19.12
CA PRO A 254 -0.59 -10.43 -19.88
C PRO A 254 -0.52 -11.84 -19.26
N GLU A 255 0.62 -12.20 -18.66
CA GLU A 255 0.84 -13.52 -18.03
C GLU A 255 -0.06 -13.70 -16.83
N GLU A 256 -0.18 -12.68 -15.96
CA GLU A 256 -1.01 -12.70 -14.76
C GLU A 256 -2.50 -12.73 -15.10
N VAL A 257 -2.91 -11.96 -16.11
CA VAL A 257 -4.29 -11.99 -16.62
C VAL A 257 -4.65 -13.38 -17.13
N SER A 258 -3.75 -14.03 -17.88
CA SER A 258 -3.97 -15.39 -18.39
C SER A 258 -4.02 -16.43 -17.27
N SER A 259 -3.23 -16.24 -16.21
CA SER A 259 -3.22 -17.10 -15.03
C SER A 259 -4.51 -16.98 -14.22
N LEU A 260 -5.01 -15.75 -14.01
CA LEU A 260 -6.31 -15.51 -13.37
C LEU A 260 -7.45 -16.18 -14.16
N LYS A 261 -7.44 -16.05 -15.48
CA LYS A 261 -8.45 -16.69 -16.34
C LYS A 261 -8.45 -18.21 -16.16
N ARG A 262 -7.29 -18.85 -16.18
CA ARG A 262 -7.16 -20.31 -15.94
C ARG A 262 -7.66 -20.75 -14.56
N ILE A 263 -7.41 -19.96 -13.51
CA ILE A 263 -7.90 -20.25 -12.15
C ILE A 263 -9.43 -20.19 -12.10
N ILE A 264 -10.03 -19.21 -12.75
CA ILE A 264 -11.49 -19.04 -12.80
C ILE A 264 -12.16 -20.18 -13.58
N GLU A 265 -11.57 -20.58 -14.71
CA GLU A 265 -12.06 -21.67 -15.56
C GLU A 265 -12.01 -23.02 -14.81
N ARG A 266 -10.93 -23.29 -14.07
CA ARG A 266 -10.79 -24.52 -13.24
C ARG A 266 -11.82 -24.63 -12.10
N LYS A 267 -12.38 -23.54 -11.63
CA LYS A 267 -13.42 -23.55 -10.57
C LYS A 267 -14.84 -23.68 -11.14
N ARG A 268 -15.01 -23.56 -12.46
CA ARG A 268 -16.31 -23.67 -13.13
C ARG A 268 -16.56 -25.03 -13.77
N GLY A 269 -15.57 -25.88 -13.90
CA GLY A 269 -15.66 -27.28 -14.29
C GLY A 269 -15.47 -28.20 -13.08
#